data_949fc26140260379e4ddfbc612acfeed
#
_entry.id   949fc26140260379e4ddfbc612acfeed
#
_cell.length_a   1.000
_cell.length_b   1.000
_cell.length_c   1.000
_cell.angle_alpha   90.00
_cell.angle_beta   90.00
_cell.angle_gamma   90.00
#
_symmetry.space_group_name_H-M   'P 1'
#
loop_
_entity.id
_entity.type
_entity.pdbx_description
1 polymer ?
#
loop_
_entity_poly.entity_id
_entity_poly.type
_entity_poly.pdbx_seq_one_letter_code
_entity_poly.pdbx_strand_id
1 'polypeptide(L)'
;FIKEHASDDLNRLLLSASRYPGIDIPFVVDQLKSRRQIKDKLPSWYQNDRLVFPAKIAAEQCSSEQTALYKQRLVDPQAHVCDLTGGLGIDSYFFSRKVRQVTYIERFPAYCEAAIHNFKVLDVGNVTVLNGDSTELIDKIDGIDVFYIDPARRGEGNKRIFALQDCEPDLTKLVPVLFGHAPKVIAKLSPMADIHM
;
A
#
# COMPACT_ATOMS: atom_id res chain seq x y z
N PHE A 1 -20.58 -7.23 13.63
CA PHE A 1 -21.17 -7.75 12.40
C PHE A 1 -20.11 -8.45 11.52
N ILE A 2 -19.01 -7.76 11.09
CA ILE A 2 -17.95 -8.35 10.25
C ILE A 2 -17.38 -9.64 10.87
N LYS A 3 -17.11 -9.65 12.18
CA LYS A 3 -16.59 -10.80 12.91
C LYS A 3 -17.54 -11.99 12.90
N GLU A 4 -18.81 -11.73 13.13
CA GLU A 4 -19.87 -12.77 13.21
C GLU A 4 -20.09 -13.45 11.85
N HIS A 5 -19.89 -12.68 10.76
CA HIS A 5 -20.07 -13.14 9.38
C HIS A 5 -18.77 -13.52 8.67
N ALA A 6 -17.66 -13.65 9.40
CA ALA A 6 -16.32 -13.89 8.80
C ALA A 6 -16.24 -15.20 7.98
N SER A 7 -17.02 -16.23 8.34
CA SER A 7 -17.07 -17.53 7.66
C SER A 7 -18.23 -17.69 6.68
N ASP A 8 -19.12 -16.70 6.57
CA ASP A 8 -20.34 -16.80 5.76
C ASP A 8 -20.04 -16.84 4.26
N ASP A 9 -21.01 -17.35 3.49
CA ASP A 9 -21.04 -17.20 2.05
C ASP A 9 -21.34 -15.74 1.69
N LEU A 10 -20.35 -15.07 1.07
CA LEU A 10 -20.43 -13.64 0.78
C LEU A 10 -21.47 -13.28 -0.28
N ASN A 11 -21.75 -14.19 -1.21
CA ASN A 11 -22.81 -13.97 -2.21
C ASN A 11 -24.18 -14.03 -1.53
N ARG A 12 -24.36 -14.99 -0.63
CA ARG A 12 -25.58 -15.13 0.15
C ARG A 12 -25.78 -13.93 1.07
N LEU A 13 -24.70 -13.41 1.67
CA LEU A 13 -24.76 -12.21 2.50
C LEU A 13 -25.19 -10.99 1.68
N LEU A 14 -24.64 -10.78 0.48
CA LEU A 14 -25.05 -9.72 -0.45
C LEU A 14 -26.54 -9.81 -0.81
N LEU A 15 -27.03 -11.00 -1.13
CA LEU A 15 -28.44 -11.21 -1.50
C LEU A 15 -29.38 -10.97 -0.31
N SER A 16 -28.87 -11.06 0.92
CA SER A 16 -29.67 -10.83 2.14
C SER A 16 -29.55 -9.41 2.69
N ALA A 17 -28.99 -8.46 1.95
CA ALA A 17 -28.73 -7.08 2.40
C ALA A 17 -29.99 -6.40 3.01
N SER A 18 -31.16 -6.62 2.43
CA SER A 18 -32.42 -6.07 2.94
C SER A 18 -32.80 -6.51 4.37
N ARG A 19 -32.19 -7.56 4.89
CA ARG A 19 -32.41 -8.05 6.26
C ARG A 19 -31.62 -7.26 7.32
N TYR A 20 -30.68 -6.42 6.88
CA TYR A 20 -29.77 -5.68 7.76
C TYR A 20 -29.88 -4.17 7.51
N PRO A 21 -31.02 -3.55 7.84
CA PRO A 21 -31.20 -2.12 7.65
C PRO A 21 -30.17 -1.34 8.47
N GLY A 22 -29.54 -0.34 7.83
CA GLY A 22 -28.51 0.48 8.48
C GLY A 22 -27.07 -0.08 8.44
N ILE A 23 -26.87 -1.24 7.81
CA ILE A 23 -25.55 -1.82 7.56
C ILE A 23 -25.26 -1.80 6.07
N ASP A 24 -24.12 -1.21 5.68
CA ASP A 24 -23.62 -1.26 4.31
C ASP A 24 -23.05 -2.66 4.02
N ILE A 25 -23.90 -3.57 3.55
CA ILE A 25 -23.53 -4.96 3.27
C ILE A 25 -22.48 -5.07 2.13
N PRO A 26 -22.54 -4.31 1.04
CA PRO A 26 -21.46 -4.25 0.05
C PRO A 26 -20.09 -3.94 0.69
N PHE A 27 -20.00 -2.89 1.51
CA PHE A 27 -18.79 -2.55 2.24
C PHE A 27 -18.33 -3.71 3.15
N VAL A 28 -19.24 -4.30 3.92
CA VAL A 28 -18.93 -5.46 4.79
C VAL A 28 -18.33 -6.61 3.98
N VAL A 29 -18.93 -6.93 2.84
CA VAL A 29 -18.45 -8.03 1.98
C VAL A 29 -17.06 -7.73 1.43
N ASP A 30 -16.78 -6.49 1.06
CA ASP A 30 -15.44 -6.11 0.59
C ASP A 30 -14.40 -6.16 1.72
N GLN A 31 -14.76 -5.77 2.94
CA GLN A 31 -13.92 -5.97 4.12
C GLN A 31 -13.64 -7.46 4.37
N LEU A 32 -14.66 -8.32 4.30
CA LEU A 32 -14.50 -9.76 4.49
C LEU A 32 -13.62 -10.41 3.42
N LYS A 33 -13.80 -10.01 2.14
CA LYS A 33 -12.93 -10.48 1.04
C LYS A 33 -11.48 -10.09 1.28
N SER A 34 -11.25 -8.82 1.62
CA SER A 34 -9.92 -8.28 1.87
C SER A 34 -9.25 -8.97 3.05
N ARG A 35 -9.98 -9.16 4.16
CA ARG A 35 -9.48 -9.87 5.34
C ARG A 35 -9.09 -11.32 5.04
N ARG A 36 -9.92 -12.06 4.29
CA ARG A 36 -9.57 -13.43 3.88
C ARG A 36 -8.28 -13.47 3.06
N GLN A 37 -8.06 -12.45 2.23
CA GLN A 37 -6.87 -12.35 1.38
C GLN A 37 -5.58 -12.09 2.16
N ILE A 38 -5.65 -11.33 3.26
CA ILE A 38 -4.47 -10.96 4.04
C ILE A 38 -4.13 -11.94 5.17
N LYS A 39 -4.99 -12.90 5.48
CA LYS A 39 -4.90 -13.76 6.66
C LYS A 39 -3.50 -14.33 6.93
N ASP A 40 -2.90 -14.92 5.90
CA ASP A 40 -1.57 -15.54 6.01
C ASP A 40 -0.44 -14.58 5.64
N LYS A 41 -0.78 -13.53 4.91
CA LYS A 41 0.17 -12.55 4.36
C LYS A 41 0.51 -11.45 5.35
N LEU A 42 -0.47 -11.02 6.16
CA LEU A 42 -0.39 -9.94 7.14
C LEU A 42 -1.06 -10.34 8.46
N PRO A 43 -0.50 -11.32 9.19
CA PRO A 43 -1.15 -11.86 10.39
C PRO A 43 -1.38 -10.80 11.48
N SER A 44 -0.48 -9.83 11.66
CA SER A 44 -0.66 -8.75 12.64
C SER A 44 -1.82 -7.82 12.28
N TRP A 45 -2.01 -7.52 11.00
CA TRP A 45 -3.14 -6.72 10.52
C TRP A 45 -4.45 -7.49 10.54
N TYR A 46 -4.40 -8.78 10.19
CA TYR A 46 -5.58 -9.64 10.24
C TYR A 46 -6.21 -9.72 11.63
N GLN A 47 -5.40 -9.75 12.68
CA GLN A 47 -5.84 -9.80 14.08
C GLN A 47 -6.48 -8.50 14.56
N ASN A 48 -6.28 -7.37 13.86
CA ASN A 48 -6.85 -6.09 14.26
C ASN A 48 -8.16 -5.81 13.51
N ASP A 49 -9.29 -5.99 14.20
CA ASP A 49 -10.62 -5.84 13.61
C ASP A 49 -11.01 -4.40 13.26
N ARG A 50 -10.27 -3.41 13.77
CA ARG A 50 -10.53 -1.98 13.51
C ARG A 50 -9.93 -1.46 12.21
N LEU A 51 -9.06 -2.26 11.55
CA LEU A 51 -8.46 -1.86 10.28
C LEU A 51 -9.46 -1.95 9.13
N VAL A 52 -9.36 -1.00 8.21
CA VAL A 52 -10.21 -0.86 7.03
C VAL A 52 -9.39 -1.10 5.77
N PHE A 53 -9.98 -1.80 4.80
CA PHE A 53 -9.36 -2.15 3.52
C PHE A 53 -10.15 -1.47 2.38
N PRO A 54 -9.55 -0.55 1.62
CA PRO A 54 -10.27 0.26 0.63
C PRO A 54 -10.78 -0.56 -0.56
N ALA A 55 -10.06 -1.66 -0.89
CA ALA A 55 -10.45 -2.54 -1.97
C ALA A 55 -9.78 -3.92 -1.82
N LYS A 56 -10.44 -4.98 -2.31
CA LYS A 56 -9.88 -6.34 -2.34
C LYS A 56 -8.55 -6.39 -3.09
N ILE A 57 -8.43 -5.69 -4.21
CA ILE A 57 -7.21 -5.67 -5.03
C ILE A 57 -6.01 -5.10 -4.25
N ALA A 58 -6.22 -4.11 -3.38
CA ALA A 58 -5.17 -3.58 -2.53
C ALA A 58 -4.64 -4.64 -1.55
N ALA A 59 -5.53 -5.46 -0.99
CA ALA A 59 -5.15 -6.58 -0.13
C ALA A 59 -4.42 -7.70 -0.90
N GLU A 60 -4.82 -7.97 -2.14
CA GLU A 60 -4.16 -8.96 -2.99
C GLU A 60 -2.73 -8.54 -3.36
N GLN A 61 -2.53 -7.28 -3.70
CA GLN A 61 -1.27 -6.77 -4.24
C GLN A 61 -0.29 -6.26 -3.18
N CYS A 62 -0.73 -5.97 -1.96
CA CYS A 62 0.14 -5.43 -0.93
C CYS A 62 1.31 -6.37 -0.58
N SER A 63 2.36 -5.81 -0.02
CA SER A 63 3.49 -6.57 0.52
C SER A 63 3.06 -7.51 1.64
N SER A 64 3.73 -8.66 1.76
CA SER A 64 3.60 -9.48 2.97
C SER A 64 4.34 -8.81 4.14
N GLU A 65 3.95 -9.15 5.36
CA GLU A 65 4.59 -8.67 6.59
C GLU A 65 6.09 -8.97 6.60
N GLN A 66 6.48 -10.17 6.20
CA GLN A 66 7.89 -10.55 6.09
C GLN A 66 8.66 -9.72 5.07
N THR A 67 8.05 -9.46 3.91
CA THR A 67 8.67 -8.62 2.87
C THR A 67 8.81 -7.18 3.34
N ALA A 68 7.81 -6.63 4.02
CA ALA A 68 7.86 -5.28 4.57
C ALA A 68 8.93 -5.15 5.69
N LEU A 69 9.01 -6.14 6.57
CA LEU A 69 10.07 -6.23 7.59
C LEU A 69 11.48 -6.33 6.97
N TYR A 70 11.63 -7.05 5.87
CA TYR A 70 12.90 -7.09 5.15
C TYR A 70 13.27 -5.71 4.59
N LYS A 71 12.33 -5.03 3.93
CA LYS A 71 12.55 -3.70 3.36
C LYS A 71 12.89 -2.65 4.43
N GLN A 72 12.27 -2.75 5.59
CA GLN A 72 12.58 -1.91 6.74
C GLN A 72 14.08 -1.95 7.12
N ARG A 73 14.77 -3.08 6.90
CA ARG A 73 16.20 -3.20 7.20
C ARG A 73 17.09 -2.38 6.27
N LEU A 74 16.57 -2.01 5.11
CA LEU A 74 17.32 -1.27 4.08
C LEU A 74 17.41 0.23 4.35
N VAL A 75 16.70 0.75 5.37
CA VAL A 75 16.66 2.19 5.68
C VAL A 75 17.31 2.49 7.03
N ASP A 76 17.89 3.69 7.14
CA ASP A 76 18.48 4.18 8.37
C ASP A 76 17.39 4.66 9.35
N PRO A 77 17.55 4.47 10.68
CA PRO A 77 16.59 4.95 11.67
C PRO A 77 16.34 6.46 11.67
N GLN A 78 17.32 7.26 11.26
CA GLN A 78 17.18 8.72 11.19
C GLN A 78 16.60 9.21 9.86
N ALA A 79 16.38 8.32 8.91
CA ALA A 79 15.90 8.68 7.57
C ALA A 79 14.47 9.24 7.57
N HIS A 80 14.22 10.12 6.61
CA HIS A 80 12.89 10.44 6.12
C HIS A 80 12.65 9.63 4.83
N VAL A 81 11.73 8.69 4.88
CA VAL A 81 11.36 7.84 3.75
C VAL A 81 10.11 8.41 3.07
N CYS A 82 10.15 8.55 1.75
CA CYS A 82 8.98 8.87 0.96
C CYS A 82 8.53 7.64 0.16
N ASP A 83 7.35 7.12 0.46
CA ASP A 83 6.69 6.03 -0.26
C ASP A 83 5.84 6.63 -1.37
N LEU A 84 6.29 6.46 -2.62
CA LEU A 84 5.67 7.04 -3.81
C LEU A 84 4.46 6.25 -4.33
N THR A 85 4.21 5.07 -3.77
CA THR A 85 3.19 4.11 -4.22
C THR A 85 2.48 3.49 -3.02
N GLY A 86 1.92 4.35 -2.16
CA GLY A 86 1.44 4.01 -0.83
C GLY A 86 0.50 2.80 -0.73
N GLY A 87 -0.46 2.69 -1.64
CA GLY A 87 -1.39 1.56 -1.69
C GLY A 87 -2.11 1.33 -0.38
N LEU A 88 -2.08 0.09 0.14
CA LEU A 88 -2.67 -0.24 1.45
C LEU A 88 -1.89 0.34 2.66
N GLY A 89 -0.72 0.91 2.43
CA GLY A 89 0.10 1.53 3.49
C GLY A 89 0.96 0.53 4.28
N ILE A 90 1.09 -0.71 3.84
CA ILE A 90 1.85 -1.74 4.57
C ILE A 90 3.32 -1.37 4.67
N ASP A 91 3.95 -1.02 3.57
CA ASP A 91 5.37 -0.68 3.55
C ASP A 91 5.64 0.59 4.36
N SER A 92 4.81 1.61 4.18
CA SER A 92 4.85 2.85 4.98
C SER A 92 4.69 2.58 6.47
N TYR A 93 3.77 1.69 6.88
CA TYR A 93 3.62 1.29 8.28
C TYR A 93 4.90 0.66 8.83
N PHE A 94 5.47 -0.32 8.13
CA PHE A 94 6.69 -0.98 8.60
C PHE A 94 7.90 -0.03 8.59
N PHE A 95 8.03 0.86 7.62
CA PHE A 95 9.03 1.92 7.65
C PHE A 95 8.85 2.82 8.87
N SER A 96 7.63 3.25 9.19
CA SER A 96 7.34 4.15 10.32
C SER A 96 7.77 3.59 11.68
N ARG A 97 7.82 2.25 11.81
CA ARG A 97 8.26 1.57 13.03
C ARG A 97 9.78 1.66 13.26
N LYS A 98 10.54 2.14 12.29
CA LYS A 98 12.00 2.24 12.36
C LYS A 98 12.53 3.64 12.13
N VAL A 99 11.99 4.37 11.16
CA VAL A 99 12.55 5.62 10.68
C VAL A 99 12.00 6.84 11.43
N ARG A 100 12.69 7.98 11.29
CA ARG A 100 12.26 9.24 11.89
C ARG A 100 10.90 9.72 11.36
N GLN A 101 10.69 9.62 10.04
CA GLN A 101 9.48 10.10 9.37
C GLN A 101 9.20 9.32 8.08
N VAL A 102 7.93 9.18 7.74
CA VAL A 102 7.47 8.66 6.46
C VAL A 102 6.54 9.68 5.81
N THR A 103 6.73 9.93 4.52
CA THR A 103 5.73 10.56 3.65
C THR A 103 5.12 9.46 2.78
N TYR A 104 3.82 9.26 2.91
CA TYR A 104 3.05 8.31 2.12
C TYR A 104 2.32 9.07 1.03
N ILE A 105 2.49 8.69 -0.23
CA ILE A 105 1.81 9.28 -1.39
C ILE A 105 0.95 8.22 -2.07
N GLU A 106 -0.30 8.56 -2.33
CA GLU A 106 -1.25 7.69 -3.03
C GLU A 106 -2.24 8.54 -3.84
N ARG A 107 -2.47 8.13 -5.08
CA ARG A 107 -3.36 8.87 -6.00
C ARG A 107 -4.85 8.67 -5.73
N PHE A 108 -5.24 7.54 -5.15
CA PHE A 108 -6.63 7.21 -4.87
C PHE A 108 -7.08 7.74 -3.49
N PRO A 109 -8.04 8.70 -3.43
CA PRO A 109 -8.50 9.27 -2.16
C PRO A 109 -8.97 8.22 -1.14
N ALA A 110 -9.72 7.20 -1.60
CA ALA A 110 -10.21 6.14 -0.72
C ALA A 110 -9.08 5.33 -0.04
N TYR A 111 -7.91 5.21 -0.69
CA TYR A 111 -6.74 4.56 -0.11
C TYR A 111 -6.08 5.46 0.93
N CYS A 112 -6.00 6.77 0.66
CA CYS A 112 -5.50 7.74 1.62
C CYS A 112 -6.37 7.78 2.89
N GLU A 113 -7.69 7.82 2.74
CA GLU A 113 -8.63 7.79 3.86
C GLU A 113 -8.47 6.53 4.71
N ALA A 114 -8.39 5.37 4.07
CA ALA A 114 -8.15 4.10 4.76
C ALA A 114 -6.77 4.10 5.45
N ALA A 115 -5.73 4.62 4.82
CA ALA A 115 -4.38 4.70 5.39
C ALA A 115 -4.37 5.62 6.62
N ILE A 116 -4.97 6.80 6.56
CA ILE A 116 -5.11 7.74 7.70
C ILE A 116 -5.80 7.05 8.88
N HIS A 117 -6.93 6.38 8.62
CA HIS A 117 -7.65 5.62 9.65
C HIS A 117 -6.78 4.51 10.25
N ASN A 118 -6.15 3.72 9.40
CA ASN A 118 -5.35 2.57 9.82
C ASN A 118 -4.11 3.00 10.62
N PHE A 119 -3.40 4.03 10.19
CA PHE A 119 -2.25 4.57 10.93
C PHE A 119 -2.66 5.08 12.31
N LYS A 120 -3.82 5.74 12.43
CA LYS A 120 -4.38 6.13 13.73
C LYS A 120 -4.71 4.92 14.61
N VAL A 121 -5.32 3.88 14.05
CA VAL A 121 -5.66 2.64 14.78
C VAL A 121 -4.41 1.89 15.23
N LEU A 122 -3.32 1.97 14.47
CA LEU A 122 -2.04 1.33 14.73
C LEU A 122 -1.08 2.19 15.59
N ASP A 123 -1.56 3.34 16.07
CA ASP A 123 -0.79 4.29 16.88
C ASP A 123 0.51 4.77 16.20
N VAL A 124 0.40 5.14 14.92
CA VAL A 124 1.49 5.66 14.10
C VAL A 124 1.36 7.17 14.00
N GLY A 125 2.34 7.91 14.55
CA GLY A 125 2.34 9.37 14.60
C GLY A 125 3.33 10.05 13.66
N ASN A 126 4.21 9.30 13.00
CA ASN A 126 5.28 9.83 12.15
C ASN A 126 5.07 9.57 10.64
N VAL A 127 3.82 9.39 10.22
CA VAL A 127 3.44 9.26 8.80
C VAL A 127 2.62 10.46 8.36
N THR A 128 3.07 11.15 7.32
CA THR A 128 2.30 12.18 6.62
C THR A 128 1.69 11.58 5.37
N VAL A 129 0.36 11.68 5.22
CA VAL A 129 -0.37 11.17 4.06
C VAL A 129 -0.64 12.30 3.08
N LEU A 130 -0.23 12.13 1.84
CA LEU A 130 -0.47 13.04 0.74
C LEU A 130 -1.29 12.32 -0.35
N ASN A 131 -2.42 12.93 -0.73
CA ASN A 131 -3.21 12.43 -1.85
C ASN A 131 -2.81 13.14 -3.14
N GLY A 132 -2.38 12.39 -4.14
CA GLY A 132 -2.01 12.90 -5.44
C GLY A 132 -1.09 11.97 -6.23
N ASP A 133 -0.77 12.36 -7.45
CA ASP A 133 0.22 11.67 -8.25
C ASP A 133 1.63 11.97 -7.73
N SER A 134 2.38 10.92 -7.43
CA SER A 134 3.73 11.06 -6.89
C SER A 134 4.68 11.82 -7.82
N THR A 135 4.51 11.68 -9.13
CA THR A 135 5.34 12.39 -10.13
C THR A 135 5.12 13.90 -10.14
N GLU A 136 3.94 14.36 -9.68
CA GLU A 136 3.62 15.80 -9.57
C GLU A 136 3.98 16.37 -8.19
N LEU A 137 4.15 15.49 -7.19
CA LEU A 137 4.39 15.90 -5.82
C LEU A 137 5.87 15.91 -5.43
N ILE A 138 6.74 15.20 -6.17
CA ILE A 138 8.17 15.08 -5.84
C ILE A 138 8.84 16.45 -5.68
N ASP A 139 8.58 17.39 -6.58
CA ASP A 139 9.18 18.74 -6.54
C ASP A 139 8.65 19.62 -5.38
N LYS A 140 7.63 19.16 -4.66
CA LYS A 140 6.99 19.87 -3.55
C LYS A 140 7.37 19.32 -2.18
N ILE A 141 8.24 18.32 -2.16
CA ILE A 141 8.61 17.60 -0.93
C ILE A 141 10.12 17.72 -0.74
N ASP A 142 10.50 18.27 0.40
CA ASP A 142 11.91 18.48 0.75
C ASP A 142 12.37 17.54 1.87
N GLY A 143 13.70 17.39 1.99
CA GLY A 143 14.32 16.68 3.10
C GLY A 143 14.10 15.19 3.09
N ILE A 144 13.94 14.58 1.93
CA ILE A 144 13.82 13.13 1.75
C ILE A 144 15.20 12.50 1.69
N ASP A 145 15.42 11.47 2.50
CA ASP A 145 16.65 10.68 2.49
C ASP A 145 16.53 9.44 1.60
N VAL A 146 15.33 8.87 1.50
CA VAL A 146 15.07 7.65 0.74
C VAL A 146 13.72 7.73 0.05
N PHE A 147 13.69 7.54 -1.26
CA PHE A 147 12.46 7.21 -1.98
C PHE A 147 12.25 5.70 -2.02
N TYR A 148 11.05 5.28 -1.70
CA TYR A 148 10.58 3.91 -1.91
C TYR A 148 9.49 3.89 -2.98
N ILE A 149 9.56 2.88 -3.87
CA ILE A 149 8.60 2.70 -4.94
C ILE A 149 8.30 1.21 -5.19
N ASP A 150 7.02 0.84 -5.24
CA ASP A 150 6.49 -0.47 -5.66
C ASP A 150 5.55 -0.26 -6.85
N PRO A 151 6.09 -0.05 -8.06
CA PRO A 151 5.29 0.39 -9.19
C PRO A 151 4.30 -0.69 -9.63
N ALA A 152 3.10 -0.25 -10.00
CA ALA A 152 2.13 -1.12 -10.63
C ALA A 152 2.63 -1.54 -12.03
N ARG A 153 2.19 -2.70 -12.51
CA ARG A 153 2.47 -3.13 -13.88
C ARG A 153 1.41 -2.57 -14.82
N ARG A 154 1.82 -1.91 -15.89
CA ARG A 154 0.92 -1.56 -16.99
C ARG A 154 0.68 -2.82 -17.82
N GLY A 155 -0.52 -3.35 -17.80
CA GLY A 155 -0.88 -4.48 -18.64
C GLY A 155 -2.38 -4.67 -18.69
N GLU A 156 -2.98 -4.39 -19.85
CA GLU A 156 -4.28 -4.96 -20.20
C GLU A 156 -4.06 -6.45 -20.47
N GLY A 157 -4.72 -7.30 -19.69
CA GLY A 157 -4.58 -8.74 -19.78
C GLY A 157 -3.30 -9.28 -19.14
N ASN A 158 -3.24 -10.56 -18.92
CA ASN A 158 -2.15 -11.31 -18.26
C ASN A 158 -0.79 -11.29 -19.00
N LYS A 159 -0.45 -10.21 -19.72
CA LYS A 159 0.87 -10.06 -20.34
C LYS A 159 1.90 -9.85 -19.26
N ARG A 160 2.87 -10.75 -19.19
CA ARG A 160 4.03 -10.61 -18.31
C ARG A 160 4.88 -9.44 -18.80
N ILE A 161 4.92 -8.37 -18.03
CA ILE A 161 5.73 -7.18 -18.31
C ILE A 161 7.06 -7.38 -17.62
N PHE A 162 8.15 -7.26 -18.38
CA PHE A 162 9.50 -7.46 -17.89
C PHE A 162 10.33 -6.16 -17.88
N ALA A 163 9.93 -5.16 -18.68
CA ALA A 163 10.68 -3.94 -18.83
C ALA A 163 10.32 -2.88 -17.79
N LEU A 164 11.31 -2.12 -17.31
CA LEU A 164 11.12 -1.05 -16.32
C LEU A 164 10.29 0.12 -16.85
N GLN A 165 10.33 0.36 -18.16
CA GLN A 165 9.53 1.38 -18.86
C GLN A 165 8.03 1.07 -18.86
N ASP A 166 7.65 -0.21 -18.68
CA ASP A 166 6.25 -0.65 -18.65
C ASP A 166 5.66 -0.62 -17.25
N CYS A 167 6.41 -0.17 -16.26
CA CYS A 167 5.93 0.09 -14.92
C CYS A 167 5.10 1.38 -14.86
N GLU A 168 4.24 1.48 -13.87
CA GLU A 168 3.53 2.73 -13.56
C GLU A 168 3.82 3.14 -12.11
N PRO A 169 4.54 4.26 -11.95
CA PRO A 169 5.17 5.11 -12.95
C PRO A 169 6.36 4.45 -13.69
N ASP A 170 6.69 4.97 -14.89
CA ASP A 170 7.84 4.54 -15.70
C ASP A 170 9.15 4.79 -14.94
N LEU A 171 9.79 3.73 -14.46
CA LEU A 171 10.99 3.82 -13.64
C LEU A 171 12.19 4.38 -14.39
N THR A 172 12.27 4.17 -15.70
CA THR A 172 13.41 4.67 -16.51
C THR A 172 13.45 6.19 -16.54
N LYS A 173 12.28 6.84 -16.46
CA LYS A 173 12.15 8.30 -16.41
C LYS A 173 12.19 8.83 -14.99
N LEU A 174 11.58 8.10 -14.05
CA LEU A 174 11.40 8.58 -12.68
C LEU A 174 12.68 8.49 -11.86
N VAL A 175 13.41 7.38 -11.93
CA VAL A 175 14.59 7.16 -11.08
C VAL A 175 15.66 8.26 -11.21
N PRO A 176 16.02 8.76 -12.42
CA PRO A 176 16.93 9.90 -12.54
C PRO A 176 16.44 11.17 -11.83
N VAL A 177 15.14 11.44 -11.86
CA VAL A 177 14.53 12.57 -11.15
C VAL A 177 14.67 12.38 -9.63
N LEU A 178 14.35 11.19 -9.13
CA LEU A 178 14.44 10.89 -7.70
C LEU A 178 15.85 11.09 -7.13
N PHE A 179 16.89 10.74 -7.90
CA PHE A 179 18.29 10.99 -7.49
C PHE A 179 18.67 12.47 -7.46
N GLY A 180 17.89 13.33 -8.10
CA GLY A 180 18.03 14.79 -7.95
C GLY A 180 17.52 15.31 -6.60
N HIS A 181 16.66 14.55 -5.90
CA HIS A 181 16.01 14.96 -4.65
C HIS A 181 16.46 14.16 -3.42
N ALA A 182 16.99 12.95 -3.59
CA ALA A 182 17.42 12.12 -2.47
C ALA A 182 18.60 11.21 -2.86
N PRO A 183 19.51 10.91 -1.91
CA PRO A 183 20.69 10.08 -2.18
C PRO A 183 20.38 8.60 -2.39
N LYS A 184 19.16 8.15 -2.06
CA LYS A 184 18.82 6.73 -2.13
C LYS A 184 17.42 6.49 -2.69
N VAL A 185 17.34 5.50 -3.59
CA VAL A 185 16.08 4.99 -4.13
C VAL A 185 16.00 3.48 -3.90
N ILE A 186 14.89 3.00 -3.40
CA ILE A 186 14.57 1.58 -3.20
C ILE A 186 13.37 1.26 -4.08
N ALA A 187 13.56 0.45 -5.11
CA ALA A 187 12.48 -0.04 -5.96
C ALA A 187 12.21 -1.53 -5.70
N LYS A 188 10.94 -1.86 -5.44
CA LYS A 188 10.50 -3.26 -5.39
C LYS A 188 10.10 -3.69 -6.78
N LEU A 189 10.84 -4.63 -7.35
CA LEU A 189 10.61 -5.14 -8.70
C LEU A 189 10.18 -6.60 -8.66
N SER A 190 9.52 -7.04 -9.73
CA SER A 190 9.31 -8.46 -9.96
C SER A 190 10.65 -9.17 -10.15
N PRO A 191 10.83 -10.42 -9.65
CA PRO A 191 12.02 -11.22 -9.94
C PRO A 191 12.30 -11.44 -11.43
N MET A 192 11.29 -11.22 -12.27
CA MET A 192 11.37 -11.36 -13.73
C MET A 192 11.61 -10.02 -14.45
N ALA A 193 11.83 -8.92 -13.71
CA ALA A 193 12.13 -7.63 -14.34
C ALA A 193 13.49 -7.68 -15.01
N ASP A 194 13.56 -7.21 -16.26
CA ASP A 194 14.82 -6.99 -16.95
C ASP A 194 15.45 -5.70 -16.44
N ILE A 195 16.56 -5.82 -15.74
CA ILE A 195 17.33 -4.70 -15.18
C ILE A 195 18.57 -4.36 -16.00
N HIS A 196 18.81 -5.06 -17.09
CA HIS A 196 19.88 -4.74 -18.04
C HIS A 196 19.40 -3.61 -18.96
N MET A 197 19.90 -2.42 -18.71
CA MET A 197 19.71 -1.22 -19.55
C MET A 197 21.02 -0.82 -20.18
#